data_1127800aedbd0a05a8bada4b9b0c5dc5
#
_entry.id   1127800aedbd0a05a8bada4b9b0c5dc5
#
_cell.length_a   1.000
_cell.length_b   1.000
_cell.length_c   1.000
_cell.angle_alpha   90.00
_cell.angle_beta   90.00
_cell.angle_gamma   90.00
#
_symmetry.space_group_name_H-M   'P 1'
#
loop_
_entity.id
_entity.type
_entity.pdbx_description
1 polymer ?
#
loop_
_entity_poly.entity_id
_entity_poly.type
_entity_poly.pdbx_seq_one_letter_code
_entity_poly.pdbx_strand_id
1 'polypeptide(L)'
;MLLVFPLLLSGCAGRRPLGSYREIDQLVLVETMGVDRRDGLFTVTVSTAAEEGQALLKTPAVTLSRAMKEMQDYTEKKYIFYGHTRHLLLGPTVLKEDLSGCLEFVERDGEMRMDTSLFALRDVSAEDAVTVPGGGEESVGDLLDSLEKDVALLSESHVFTCGETAEALAERGSALISALRLAEPENILDGEDRRTLLSAGYAVVTERGVACWLDTDLARGANLLMELSDSDLIEAPDGQGGWFAAALTGSKAVFQPEYEGGELKSLHIRLELRCRLSELQQPLDLREQSVVKALEEGIASVEAWRVSEVLRLSQLLGADFCGLEKSVRRASPLRFDRMGTPWRELFPRCPSRWSFR
;
A
#
# COMPACT_ATOMS: atom_id res chain seq x y z
N MET A 1 -57.63 -2.60 -44.87
CA MET A 1 -56.48 -1.72 -45.11
C MET A 1 -55.64 -1.76 -43.83
N LEU A 2 -54.65 -2.70 -43.78
CA LEU A 2 -53.79 -2.93 -42.63
C LEU A 2 -52.54 -2.06 -42.79
N LEU A 3 -52.36 -1.10 -41.89
CA LEU A 3 -51.14 -0.26 -41.79
C LEU A 3 -50.07 -1.05 -41.01
N VAL A 4 -49.06 -1.53 -41.71
CA VAL A 4 -47.85 -2.12 -41.12
C VAL A 4 -46.91 -0.99 -40.77
N PHE A 5 -46.68 -0.78 -39.45
CA PHE A 5 -45.73 0.18 -38.90
C PHE A 5 -44.33 -0.49 -38.86
N PRO A 6 -43.33 -0.03 -39.61
CA PRO A 6 -41.98 -0.58 -39.45
C PRO A 6 -41.36 -0.05 -38.17
N LEU A 7 -41.16 -0.92 -37.18
CA LEU A 7 -40.31 -0.67 -36.01
C LEU A 7 -38.87 -0.50 -36.50
N LEU A 8 -38.39 0.73 -36.54
CA LEU A 8 -36.98 1.04 -36.66
C LEU A 8 -36.31 0.69 -35.34
N LEU A 9 -35.76 -0.51 -35.27
CA LEU A 9 -34.78 -0.89 -34.28
C LEU A 9 -33.46 -0.14 -34.58
N SER A 10 -33.35 1.10 -34.13
CA SER A 10 -32.07 1.78 -34.03
C SER A 10 -31.28 1.17 -32.86
N GLY A 11 -30.63 0.03 -33.10
CA GLY A 11 -29.59 -0.45 -32.22
C GLY A 11 -28.52 0.62 -32.15
N CYS A 12 -28.12 0.99 -30.92
CA CYS A 12 -26.90 1.77 -30.67
C CYS A 12 -25.70 0.95 -31.17
N ALA A 13 -25.45 1.01 -32.46
CA ALA A 13 -24.16 0.64 -33.03
C ALA A 13 -23.17 1.74 -32.67
N GLY A 14 -22.68 1.74 -31.42
CA GLY A 14 -21.44 2.40 -31.14
C GLY A 14 -20.42 1.85 -32.11
N ARG A 15 -20.06 2.66 -33.11
CA ARG A 15 -18.92 2.37 -33.98
C ARG A 15 -17.68 2.28 -33.14
N ARG A 16 -17.44 1.11 -32.53
CA ARG A 16 -16.06 0.71 -32.18
C ARG A 16 -15.41 0.49 -33.55
N PRO A 17 -14.31 1.16 -33.87
CA PRO A 17 -13.60 0.87 -35.10
C PRO A 17 -13.25 -0.62 -35.07
N LEU A 18 -13.69 -1.35 -36.10
CA LEU A 18 -13.41 -2.78 -36.34
C LEU A 18 -11.88 -3.10 -36.38
N GLY A 19 -11.03 -2.11 -36.17
CA GLY A 19 -9.57 -2.21 -36.19
C GLY A 19 -8.89 -2.40 -34.83
N SER A 20 -9.63 -2.55 -33.71
CA SER A 20 -9.04 -2.66 -32.37
C SER A 20 -8.96 -4.09 -31.82
N TYR A 21 -9.49 -5.09 -32.55
CA TYR A 21 -9.29 -6.49 -32.15
C TYR A 21 -7.88 -6.93 -32.54
N ARG A 22 -7.10 -7.32 -31.55
CA ARG A 22 -5.76 -7.90 -31.73
C ARG A 22 -5.74 -9.26 -31.05
N GLU A 23 -5.09 -10.21 -31.69
CA GLU A 23 -4.86 -11.52 -31.08
C GLU A 23 -3.79 -11.40 -29.98
N ILE A 24 -3.81 -12.30 -28.99
CA ILE A 24 -2.90 -12.22 -27.82
C ILE A 24 -1.44 -12.31 -28.26
N ASP A 25 -1.13 -13.07 -29.30
CA ASP A 25 0.21 -13.20 -29.87
C ASP A 25 0.75 -11.90 -30.51
N GLN A 26 -0.14 -10.95 -30.79
CA GLN A 26 0.19 -9.62 -31.29
C GLN A 26 0.38 -8.59 -30.18
N LEU A 27 0.22 -8.99 -28.91
CA LEU A 27 0.37 -8.11 -27.76
C LEU A 27 1.72 -8.34 -27.07
N VAL A 28 2.27 -7.26 -26.54
CA VAL A 28 3.33 -7.26 -25.53
C VAL A 28 2.67 -6.85 -24.22
N LEU A 29 2.48 -7.80 -23.32
CA LEU A 29 1.77 -7.55 -22.06
C LEU A 29 2.74 -6.90 -21.06
N VAL A 30 2.42 -5.70 -20.60
CA VAL A 30 3.15 -5.04 -19.52
C VAL A 30 2.66 -5.61 -18.19
N GLU A 31 3.58 -6.11 -17.37
CA GLU A 31 3.28 -6.62 -16.02
C GLU A 31 3.60 -5.59 -14.94
N THR A 32 4.76 -4.96 -15.05
CA THR A 32 5.24 -3.97 -14.08
C THR A 32 5.63 -2.70 -14.80
N MET A 33 5.17 -1.56 -14.28
CA MET A 33 5.48 -0.24 -14.79
C MET A 33 6.16 0.58 -13.69
N GLY A 34 7.32 1.13 -13.99
CA GLY A 34 8.04 2.07 -13.15
C GLY A 34 7.99 3.48 -13.73
N VAL A 35 7.81 4.47 -12.87
CA VAL A 35 7.77 5.88 -13.27
C VAL A 35 8.78 6.67 -12.45
N ASP A 36 9.75 7.25 -13.14
CA ASP A 36 10.70 8.23 -12.59
C ASP A 36 10.46 9.61 -13.20
N ARG A 37 10.99 10.63 -12.54
CA ARG A 37 11.09 11.97 -13.12
C ARG A 37 12.49 12.52 -12.91
N ARG A 38 13.13 12.99 -14.01
CA ARG A 38 14.44 13.62 -13.99
C ARG A 38 14.49 14.75 -15.02
N ASP A 39 15.03 15.88 -14.62
CA ASP A 39 15.21 17.06 -15.50
C ASP A 39 13.92 17.51 -16.22
N GLY A 40 12.78 17.38 -15.54
CA GLY A 40 11.46 17.75 -16.06
C GLY A 40 10.82 16.70 -16.98
N LEU A 41 11.49 15.59 -17.28
CA LEU A 41 10.96 14.49 -18.08
C LEU A 41 10.53 13.33 -17.19
N PHE A 42 9.40 12.73 -17.51
CA PHE A 42 9.04 11.41 -17.02
C PHE A 42 9.84 10.35 -17.75
N THR A 43 10.32 9.37 -17.03
CA THR A 43 10.89 8.15 -17.58
C THR A 43 10.01 6.99 -17.19
N VAL A 44 9.40 6.34 -18.18
CA VAL A 44 8.62 5.14 -17.99
C VAL A 44 9.51 3.94 -18.32
N THR A 45 9.63 3.02 -17.37
CA THR A 45 10.32 1.73 -17.56
C THR A 45 9.30 0.62 -17.34
N VAL A 46 9.20 -0.32 -18.26
CA VAL A 46 8.27 -1.44 -18.13
C VAL A 46 8.99 -2.76 -18.24
N SER A 47 8.47 -3.72 -17.49
CA SER A 47 8.75 -5.14 -17.60
C SER A 47 7.56 -5.84 -18.23
N THR A 48 7.82 -6.72 -19.18
CA THR A 48 6.79 -7.41 -19.93
C THR A 48 6.77 -8.90 -19.61
N ALA A 49 5.60 -9.52 -19.65
CA ALA A 49 5.49 -10.97 -19.69
C ALA A 49 5.98 -11.46 -21.05
N ALA A 50 6.97 -12.34 -21.07
CA ALA A 50 7.45 -12.96 -22.29
C ALA A 50 7.71 -14.45 -22.04
N GLU A 51 7.15 -15.29 -22.90
CA GLU A 51 7.44 -16.73 -22.88
C GLU A 51 8.93 -17.05 -23.18
N GLU A 52 9.64 -16.13 -23.81
CA GLU A 52 11.04 -16.26 -24.21
C GLU A 52 12.01 -15.41 -23.35
N GLY A 53 11.53 -14.87 -22.20
CA GLY A 53 12.29 -13.99 -21.30
C GLY A 53 11.65 -12.61 -21.14
N GLN A 54 11.92 -11.98 -20.01
CA GLN A 54 11.45 -10.65 -19.68
C GLN A 54 12.06 -9.60 -20.62
N ALA A 55 11.24 -8.82 -21.32
CA ALA A 55 11.71 -7.67 -22.05
C ALA A 55 11.56 -6.41 -21.18
N LEU A 56 12.63 -5.61 -21.14
CA LEU A 56 12.67 -4.33 -20.43
C LEU A 56 12.68 -3.21 -21.48
N LEU A 57 11.72 -2.31 -21.38
CA LEU A 57 11.61 -1.15 -22.26
C LEU A 57 11.62 0.13 -21.43
N LYS A 58 12.25 1.19 -21.98
CA LYS A 58 12.37 2.47 -21.29
C LYS A 58 12.20 3.63 -22.26
N THR A 59 11.42 4.64 -21.88
CA THR A 59 11.19 5.82 -22.69
C THR A 59 11.06 7.08 -21.84
N PRO A 60 11.88 8.14 -22.09
CA PRO A 60 11.69 9.44 -21.47
C PRO A 60 10.75 10.31 -22.32
N ALA A 61 9.88 11.10 -21.69
CA ALA A 61 9.04 12.09 -22.38
C ALA A 61 8.52 13.16 -21.40
N VAL A 62 7.98 14.24 -21.94
CA VAL A 62 7.40 15.34 -21.15
C VAL A 62 6.12 14.91 -20.42
N THR A 63 5.39 13.93 -20.95
CA THR A 63 4.18 13.38 -20.35
C THR A 63 4.20 11.85 -20.36
N LEU A 64 3.50 11.21 -19.42
CA LEU A 64 3.35 9.75 -19.34
C LEU A 64 2.72 9.19 -20.63
N SER A 65 1.63 9.80 -21.11
CA SER A 65 0.98 9.38 -22.36
C SER A 65 1.96 9.41 -23.56
N ARG A 66 2.86 10.38 -23.60
CA ARG A 66 3.85 10.47 -24.66
C ARG A 66 4.92 9.39 -24.52
N ALA A 67 5.41 9.14 -23.30
CA ALA A 67 6.38 8.06 -23.03
C ALA A 67 5.81 6.70 -23.45
N MET A 68 4.59 6.38 -23.04
CA MET A 68 3.93 5.12 -23.39
C MET A 68 3.71 4.98 -24.90
N LYS A 69 3.35 6.07 -25.57
CA LYS A 69 3.15 6.06 -27.04
C LYS A 69 4.46 5.86 -27.78
N GLU A 70 5.54 6.54 -27.39
CA GLU A 70 6.85 6.39 -28.02
C GLU A 70 7.46 5.01 -27.77
N MET A 71 7.15 4.38 -26.64
CA MET A 71 7.59 3.02 -26.35
C MET A 71 7.11 2.02 -27.40
N GLN A 72 5.96 2.27 -28.04
CA GLN A 72 5.42 1.44 -29.12
C GLN A 72 6.39 1.29 -30.30
N ASP A 73 7.25 2.30 -30.55
CA ASP A 73 8.21 2.28 -31.65
C ASP A 73 9.30 1.21 -31.48
N TYR A 74 9.49 0.69 -30.25
CA TYR A 74 10.50 -0.33 -29.94
C TYR A 74 10.01 -1.78 -30.07
N THR A 75 8.73 -2.01 -30.38
CA THR A 75 8.13 -3.36 -30.43
C THR A 75 7.84 -3.88 -31.85
N GLU A 76 8.50 -3.34 -32.86
CA GLU A 76 8.38 -3.70 -34.28
C GLU A 76 6.93 -3.85 -34.76
N LYS A 77 6.31 -5.04 -34.61
CA LYS A 77 4.95 -5.36 -35.10
C LYS A 77 3.94 -5.69 -34.00
N LYS A 78 4.39 -5.76 -32.74
CA LYS A 78 3.52 -6.06 -31.60
C LYS A 78 3.01 -4.78 -30.96
N TYR A 79 1.83 -4.85 -30.37
CA TYR A 79 1.21 -3.74 -29.63
C TYR A 79 1.50 -3.89 -28.14
N ILE A 80 2.05 -2.85 -27.52
CA ILE A 80 2.23 -2.81 -26.06
C ILE A 80 0.86 -2.59 -25.43
N PHE A 81 0.46 -3.52 -24.58
CA PHE A 81 -0.81 -3.50 -23.87
C PHE A 81 -0.60 -3.28 -22.39
N TYR A 82 -1.04 -2.13 -21.90
CA TYR A 82 -0.88 -1.71 -20.50
C TYR A 82 -2.00 -2.21 -19.58
N GLY A 83 -3.10 -2.70 -20.14
CA GLY A 83 -4.23 -3.21 -19.36
C GLY A 83 -3.95 -4.48 -18.54
N HIS A 84 -2.75 -5.06 -18.69
CA HIS A 84 -2.28 -6.19 -17.88
C HIS A 84 -1.30 -5.76 -16.77
N THR A 85 -1.03 -4.47 -16.62
CA THR A 85 -0.14 -3.95 -15.59
C THR A 85 -0.68 -4.28 -14.19
N ARG A 86 0.06 -5.09 -13.45
CA ARG A 86 -0.26 -5.51 -12.08
C ARG A 86 0.32 -4.56 -11.05
N HIS A 87 1.51 -4.02 -11.32
CA HIS A 87 2.28 -3.23 -10.37
C HIS A 87 2.72 -1.90 -10.99
N LEU A 88 2.50 -0.81 -10.25
CA LEU A 88 3.00 0.53 -10.55
C LEU A 88 3.98 0.96 -9.45
N LEU A 89 5.23 1.21 -9.84
CA LEU A 89 6.31 1.64 -8.96
C LEU A 89 6.61 3.12 -9.20
N LEU A 90 6.50 3.94 -8.17
CA LEU A 90 6.77 5.37 -8.26
C LEU A 90 8.12 5.69 -7.61
N GLY A 91 9.02 6.27 -8.41
CA GLY A 91 10.32 6.73 -7.95
C GLY A 91 10.24 7.95 -7.03
N PRO A 92 11.32 8.24 -6.24
CA PRO A 92 11.29 9.24 -5.18
C PRO A 92 10.91 10.65 -5.65
N THR A 93 11.32 11.06 -6.84
CA THR A 93 11.01 12.40 -7.38
C THR A 93 9.53 12.51 -7.75
N VAL A 94 8.96 11.47 -8.36
CA VAL A 94 7.53 11.40 -8.69
C VAL A 94 6.67 11.47 -7.43
N LEU A 95 7.02 10.69 -6.42
CA LEU A 95 6.33 10.68 -5.13
C LEU A 95 6.33 12.05 -4.45
N LYS A 96 7.39 12.83 -4.65
CA LYS A 96 7.53 14.16 -4.07
C LYS A 96 6.82 15.26 -4.84
N GLU A 97 6.83 15.18 -6.16
CA GLU A 97 6.47 16.33 -7.02
C GLU A 97 5.22 16.11 -7.87
N ASP A 98 4.89 14.85 -8.23
CA ASP A 98 3.88 14.53 -9.24
C ASP A 98 2.96 13.33 -8.91
N LEU A 99 2.87 12.92 -7.65
CA LEU A 99 2.04 11.79 -7.25
C LEU A 99 0.60 11.91 -7.76
N SER A 100 -0.03 13.07 -7.51
CA SER A 100 -1.42 13.31 -7.94
C SER A 100 -1.57 13.25 -9.45
N GLY A 101 -0.61 13.79 -10.20
CA GLY A 101 -0.60 13.74 -11.66
C GLY A 101 -0.47 12.32 -12.21
N CYS A 102 0.32 11.45 -11.54
CA CYS A 102 0.42 10.04 -11.93
C CYS A 102 -0.88 9.27 -11.65
N LEU A 103 -1.52 9.49 -10.50
CA LEU A 103 -2.80 8.85 -10.18
C LEU A 103 -3.91 9.32 -11.11
N GLU A 104 -3.98 10.62 -11.39
CA GLU A 104 -4.93 11.20 -12.35
C GLU A 104 -4.70 10.64 -13.77
N PHE A 105 -3.45 10.40 -14.16
CA PHE A 105 -3.13 9.75 -15.42
C PHE A 105 -3.71 8.32 -15.48
N VAL A 106 -3.48 7.50 -14.43
CA VAL A 106 -4.04 6.13 -14.37
C VAL A 106 -5.57 6.15 -14.44
N GLU A 107 -6.23 7.09 -13.77
CA GLU A 107 -7.70 7.23 -13.78
C GLU A 107 -8.23 7.60 -15.17
N ARG A 108 -7.50 8.42 -15.94
CA ARG A 108 -7.93 8.91 -17.26
C ARG A 108 -7.49 8.03 -18.41
N ASP A 109 -6.49 7.22 -18.23
CA ASP A 109 -6.01 6.31 -19.28
C ASP A 109 -7.00 5.18 -19.51
N GLY A 110 -7.30 4.90 -20.76
CA GLY A 110 -8.33 3.91 -21.12
C GLY A 110 -7.89 2.45 -21.02
N GLU A 111 -6.59 2.20 -20.84
CA GLU A 111 -6.02 0.86 -20.70
C GLU A 111 -5.57 0.57 -19.27
N MET A 112 -5.03 1.56 -18.54
CA MET A 112 -4.59 1.38 -17.17
C MET A 112 -5.77 1.06 -16.24
N ARG A 113 -5.48 0.28 -15.19
CA ARG A 113 -6.50 -0.18 -14.25
C ARG A 113 -6.29 0.46 -12.89
N MET A 114 -7.40 0.83 -12.24
CA MET A 114 -7.37 1.40 -10.89
C MET A 114 -7.09 0.35 -9.80
N ASP A 115 -7.23 -0.94 -10.11
CA ASP A 115 -6.87 -2.06 -9.22
C ASP A 115 -5.40 -2.49 -9.36
N THR A 116 -4.57 -1.72 -10.07
CA THR A 116 -3.11 -1.89 -10.12
C THR A 116 -2.51 -1.62 -8.75
N SER A 117 -1.71 -2.55 -8.23
CA SER A 117 -0.98 -2.42 -6.97
C SER A 117 0.05 -1.29 -7.04
N LEU A 118 0.04 -0.40 -6.04
CA LEU A 118 0.88 0.80 -6.02
C LEU A 118 2.00 0.68 -5.00
N PHE A 119 3.23 0.96 -5.44
CA PHE A 119 4.41 0.94 -4.59
C PHE A 119 5.17 2.27 -4.62
N ALA A 120 5.62 2.70 -3.47
CA ALA A 120 6.51 3.84 -3.28
C ALA A 120 7.96 3.35 -3.14
N LEU A 121 8.85 3.84 -3.97
CA LEU A 121 10.26 3.47 -3.91
C LEU A 121 11.03 4.41 -2.98
N ARG A 122 11.70 3.82 -1.99
CA ARG A 122 12.54 4.56 -1.05
C ARG A 122 13.99 4.43 -1.46
N ASP A 123 14.60 5.58 -1.80
CA ASP A 123 16.04 5.72 -2.12
C ASP A 123 16.52 4.88 -3.33
N VAL A 124 15.60 4.48 -4.22
CA VAL A 124 15.90 3.74 -5.45
C VAL A 124 15.05 4.28 -6.60
N SER A 125 15.60 4.29 -7.83
CA SER A 125 14.85 4.67 -9.02
C SER A 125 13.86 3.58 -9.42
N ALA A 126 12.79 3.96 -10.11
CA ALA A 126 11.85 2.98 -10.65
C ALA A 126 12.51 2.12 -11.75
N GLU A 127 13.44 2.70 -12.50
CA GLU A 127 14.26 1.97 -13.46
C GLU A 127 15.05 0.84 -12.79
N ASP A 128 15.79 1.15 -11.71
CA ASP A 128 16.57 0.14 -10.99
C ASP A 128 15.68 -0.92 -10.36
N ALA A 129 14.52 -0.53 -9.81
CA ALA A 129 13.57 -1.46 -9.20
C ALA A 129 12.94 -2.42 -10.23
N VAL A 130 12.53 -1.92 -11.40
CA VAL A 130 11.95 -2.75 -12.47
C VAL A 130 12.98 -3.69 -13.09
N THR A 131 14.27 -3.34 -13.03
CA THR A 131 15.35 -4.17 -13.58
C THR A 131 15.91 -5.21 -12.61
N VAL A 132 15.37 -5.30 -11.39
CA VAL A 132 15.75 -6.35 -10.44
C VAL A 132 15.36 -7.72 -10.99
N PRO A 133 16.29 -8.70 -11.00
CA PRO A 133 15.96 -10.05 -11.40
C PRO A 133 14.96 -10.68 -10.40
N GLY A 134 13.97 -11.39 -10.93
CA GLY A 134 12.95 -12.07 -10.11
C GLY A 134 13.44 -13.32 -9.36
N GLY A 135 14.72 -13.67 -9.54
CA GLY A 135 15.27 -14.94 -9.05
C GLY A 135 15.08 -16.08 -10.06
N GLY A 136 16.17 -16.50 -10.70
CA GLY A 136 16.12 -17.55 -11.72
C GLY A 136 15.40 -17.12 -13.01
N GLU A 137 14.30 -17.79 -13.36
CA GLU A 137 13.49 -17.50 -14.56
C GLU A 137 12.27 -16.58 -14.26
N GLU A 138 12.09 -16.17 -13.01
CA GLU A 138 10.95 -15.34 -12.60
C GLU A 138 11.11 -13.87 -13.03
N SER A 139 9.97 -13.21 -13.26
CA SER A 139 9.92 -11.77 -13.57
C SER A 139 9.95 -10.92 -12.29
N VAL A 140 10.26 -9.62 -12.41
CA VAL A 140 10.06 -8.68 -11.31
C VAL A 140 8.59 -8.62 -10.87
N GLY A 141 7.65 -8.87 -11.77
CA GLY A 141 6.23 -8.99 -11.44
C GLY A 141 5.94 -10.14 -10.49
N ASP A 142 6.54 -11.31 -10.72
CA ASP A 142 6.37 -12.47 -9.83
C ASP A 142 7.02 -12.24 -8.46
N LEU A 143 8.17 -11.55 -8.43
CA LEU A 143 8.79 -11.10 -7.18
C LEU A 143 7.85 -10.19 -6.39
N LEU A 144 7.20 -9.22 -7.04
CA LEU A 144 6.26 -8.32 -6.40
C LEU A 144 4.99 -9.03 -5.92
N ASP A 145 4.45 -9.97 -6.70
CA ASP A 145 3.31 -10.81 -6.29
C ASP A 145 3.63 -11.65 -5.03
N SER A 146 4.84 -12.16 -4.93
CA SER A 146 5.30 -12.90 -3.75
C SER A 146 5.45 -11.95 -2.56
N LEU A 147 6.07 -10.80 -2.78
CA LEU A 147 6.29 -9.79 -1.75
C LEU A 147 4.97 -9.25 -1.18
N GLU A 148 3.93 -9.06 -2.00
CA GLU A 148 2.58 -8.66 -1.51
C GLU A 148 2.03 -9.65 -0.48
N LYS A 149 2.23 -10.94 -0.70
CA LYS A 149 1.80 -11.99 0.23
C LYS A 149 2.64 -12.00 1.51
N ASP A 150 3.95 -11.84 1.36
CA ASP A 150 4.90 -11.89 2.48
C ASP A 150 4.72 -10.70 3.43
N VAL A 151 4.56 -9.48 2.90
CA VAL A 151 4.36 -8.28 3.75
C VAL A 151 3.05 -8.33 4.53
N ALA A 152 2.01 -8.97 3.98
CA ALA A 152 0.74 -9.18 4.67
C ALA A 152 0.88 -10.19 5.79
N LEU A 153 1.66 -11.27 5.61
CA LEU A 153 1.93 -12.29 6.62
C LEU A 153 2.74 -11.76 7.82
N LEU A 154 3.64 -10.81 7.58
CA LEU A 154 4.50 -10.20 8.58
C LEU A 154 3.97 -8.86 9.09
N SER A 155 2.80 -8.43 8.64
CA SER A 155 2.22 -7.10 8.93
C SER A 155 3.16 -5.91 8.65
N GLU A 156 4.15 -6.09 7.78
CA GLU A 156 5.15 -5.06 7.47
C GLU A 156 4.60 -3.93 6.60
N SER A 157 3.57 -4.22 5.82
CA SER A 157 2.75 -3.26 5.09
C SER A 157 1.47 -3.94 4.58
N HIS A 158 0.60 -3.17 3.94
CA HIS A 158 -0.50 -3.64 3.11
C HIS A 158 -0.41 -2.94 1.77
N VAL A 159 -0.55 -3.68 0.68
CA VAL A 159 -0.44 -3.08 -0.65
C VAL A 159 -1.77 -2.52 -1.07
N PHE A 160 -1.83 -1.20 -1.20
CA PHE A 160 -3.00 -0.48 -1.69
C PHE A 160 -2.91 -0.32 -3.20
N THR A 161 -4.06 -0.32 -3.85
CA THR A 161 -4.18 -0.05 -5.28
C THR A 161 -4.10 1.44 -5.60
N CYS A 162 -3.92 1.77 -6.88
CA CYS A 162 -4.02 3.15 -7.36
C CYS A 162 -5.37 3.77 -6.99
N GLY A 163 -6.47 3.01 -7.12
CA GLY A 163 -7.82 3.47 -6.79
C GLY A 163 -8.01 3.76 -5.32
N GLU A 164 -7.61 2.86 -4.43
CA GLU A 164 -7.71 3.06 -2.99
C GLU A 164 -6.87 4.24 -2.51
N THR A 165 -5.68 4.42 -3.09
CA THR A 165 -4.81 5.56 -2.77
C THR A 165 -5.42 6.88 -3.25
N ALA A 166 -5.96 6.93 -4.48
CA ALA A 166 -6.62 8.10 -5.02
C ALA A 166 -7.86 8.48 -4.20
N GLU A 167 -8.72 7.49 -3.85
CA GLU A 167 -9.87 7.70 -2.96
C GLU A 167 -9.45 8.24 -1.60
N ALA A 168 -8.42 7.67 -0.99
CA ALA A 168 -7.92 8.11 0.31
C ALA A 168 -7.40 9.55 0.27
N LEU A 169 -6.66 9.94 -0.77
CA LEU A 169 -6.21 11.32 -0.96
C LEU A 169 -7.37 12.28 -1.17
N ALA A 170 -8.38 11.91 -1.97
CA ALA A 170 -9.55 12.73 -2.21
C ALA A 170 -10.41 12.92 -0.95
N GLU A 171 -10.64 11.86 -0.17
CA GLU A 171 -11.48 11.90 1.02
C GLU A 171 -10.78 12.56 2.22
N ARG A 172 -9.54 12.15 2.50
CA ARG A 172 -8.80 12.48 3.74
C ARG A 172 -7.66 13.47 3.53
N GLY A 173 -7.22 13.67 2.28
CA GLY A 173 -6.04 14.46 1.93
C GLY A 173 -4.72 13.75 2.29
N SER A 174 -4.77 12.46 2.64
CA SER A 174 -3.60 11.66 2.96
C SER A 174 -3.86 10.17 2.73
N ALA A 175 -2.82 9.42 2.37
CA ALA A 175 -2.86 8.00 2.14
C ALA A 175 -1.55 7.32 2.58
N LEU A 176 -1.59 5.99 2.66
CA LEU A 176 -0.42 5.13 2.78
C LEU A 176 -0.17 4.45 1.44
N ILE A 177 1.09 4.34 1.06
CA ILE A 177 1.54 3.54 -0.08
C ILE A 177 2.60 2.57 0.43
N SER A 178 2.50 1.27 0.11
CA SER A 178 3.51 0.28 0.47
C SER A 178 4.87 0.69 -0.06
N ALA A 179 5.86 0.74 0.80
CA ALA A 179 7.20 1.21 0.47
C ALA A 179 8.13 0.04 0.21
N LEU A 180 8.95 0.18 -0.84
CA LEU A 180 10.00 -0.77 -1.20
C LEU A 180 11.36 -0.10 -1.18
N ARG A 181 12.38 -0.88 -0.85
CA ARG A 181 13.79 -0.51 -0.97
C ARG A 181 14.56 -1.58 -1.72
N LEU A 182 15.59 -1.17 -2.41
CA LEU A 182 16.55 -2.10 -2.98
C LEU A 182 17.49 -2.62 -1.89
N ALA A 183 17.79 -3.90 -1.94
CA ALA A 183 18.73 -4.54 -1.05
C ALA A 183 19.61 -5.54 -1.82
N GLU A 184 20.81 -5.75 -1.30
CA GLU A 184 21.75 -6.79 -1.70
C GLU A 184 22.02 -7.68 -0.46
N PRO A 185 21.13 -8.62 -0.15
CA PRO A 185 21.25 -9.38 1.08
C PRO A 185 22.48 -10.30 1.04
N GLU A 186 23.32 -10.20 2.06
CA GLU A 186 24.57 -10.99 2.18
C GLU A 186 24.31 -12.50 2.33
N ASN A 187 23.11 -12.85 2.77
CA ASN A 187 22.68 -14.24 2.99
C ASN A 187 22.21 -14.95 1.71
N ILE A 188 22.13 -14.27 0.57
CA ILE A 188 21.91 -14.90 -0.73
C ILE A 188 23.26 -15.42 -1.23
N LEU A 189 23.42 -16.75 -1.26
CA LEU A 189 24.71 -17.39 -1.55
C LEU A 189 24.95 -17.64 -3.03
N ASP A 190 23.89 -17.71 -3.84
CA ASP A 190 23.96 -18.03 -5.28
C ASP A 190 23.40 -16.86 -6.13
N GLY A 191 24.01 -16.68 -7.31
CA GLY A 191 23.58 -15.73 -8.32
C GLY A 191 24.61 -14.63 -8.61
N GLU A 192 24.62 -14.14 -9.85
CA GLU A 192 25.50 -13.06 -10.31
C GLU A 192 24.97 -11.69 -9.86
N ASP A 193 23.63 -11.49 -9.90
CA ASP A 193 22.97 -10.30 -9.40
C ASP A 193 22.12 -10.64 -8.16
N ARG A 194 22.55 -10.11 -7.01
CA ARG A 194 21.92 -10.33 -5.71
C ARG A 194 20.90 -9.27 -5.32
N ARG A 195 20.64 -8.31 -6.21
CA ARG A 195 19.67 -7.27 -5.90
C ARG A 195 18.27 -7.86 -5.74
N THR A 196 17.56 -7.40 -4.74
CA THR A 196 16.15 -7.74 -4.51
C THR A 196 15.40 -6.56 -3.94
N LEU A 197 14.08 -6.59 -4.03
CA LEU A 197 13.19 -5.62 -3.39
C LEU A 197 12.73 -6.16 -2.04
N LEU A 198 12.84 -5.34 -1.02
CA LEU A 198 12.35 -5.63 0.33
C LEU A 198 11.35 -4.57 0.76
N SER A 199 10.44 -4.98 1.66
CA SER A 199 9.56 -4.05 2.35
C SER A 199 10.35 -2.97 3.10
N ALA A 200 9.85 -1.75 3.03
CA ALA A 200 10.34 -0.59 3.78
C ALA A 200 9.21 0.07 4.59
N GLY A 201 8.12 -0.66 4.84
CA GLY A 201 6.93 -0.17 5.53
C GLY A 201 6.04 0.67 4.63
N TYR A 202 5.78 1.94 4.98
CA TYR A 202 4.90 2.83 4.22
C TYR A 202 5.54 4.17 3.89
N ALA A 203 5.18 4.71 2.73
CA ALA A 203 5.22 6.14 2.48
C ALA A 203 3.89 6.76 2.92
N VAL A 204 3.92 7.72 3.84
CA VAL A 204 2.79 8.58 4.14
C VAL A 204 2.76 9.69 3.10
N VAL A 205 1.70 9.75 2.31
CA VAL A 205 1.56 10.73 1.23
C VAL A 205 0.39 11.67 1.49
N THR A 206 0.54 12.88 0.98
CA THR A 206 -0.49 13.93 0.99
C THR A 206 -0.60 14.51 -0.42
N GLU A 207 -1.50 15.46 -0.63
CA GLU A 207 -1.59 16.23 -1.88
C GLU A 207 -0.25 16.90 -2.27
N ARG A 208 0.65 17.10 -1.31
CA ARG A 208 1.97 17.71 -1.49
C ARG A 208 3.11 16.70 -1.75
N GLY A 209 2.77 15.43 -1.89
CA GLY A 209 3.72 14.31 -2.01
C GLY A 209 4.03 13.63 -0.68
N VAL A 210 5.17 12.95 -0.59
CA VAL A 210 5.58 12.21 0.62
C VAL A 210 5.80 13.17 1.79
N ALA A 211 5.09 12.93 2.88
CA ALA A 211 5.20 13.67 4.13
C ALA A 211 6.21 13.03 5.10
N CYS A 212 6.20 11.71 5.22
CA CYS A 212 7.18 10.94 5.99
C CYS A 212 7.17 9.46 5.56
N TRP A 213 8.07 8.69 6.13
CA TRP A 213 8.15 7.25 5.99
C TRP A 213 7.88 6.59 7.34
N LEU A 214 7.06 5.54 7.32
CA LEU A 214 6.92 4.61 8.44
C LEU A 214 7.77 3.39 8.10
N ASP A 215 8.74 3.04 8.95
CA ASP A 215 9.45 1.77 8.81
C ASP A 215 8.51 0.57 9.09
N THR A 216 9.03 -0.64 8.99
CA THR A 216 8.23 -1.86 9.17
C THR A 216 7.63 -1.97 10.57
N ASP A 217 8.31 -1.47 11.61
CA ASP A 217 7.76 -1.47 12.97
C ASP A 217 6.57 -0.51 13.12
N LEU A 218 6.69 0.70 12.59
CA LEU A 218 5.61 1.67 12.61
C LEU A 218 4.47 1.26 11.67
N ALA A 219 4.79 0.60 10.54
CA ALA A 219 3.78 0.04 9.64
C ALA A 219 2.90 -1.00 10.34
N ARG A 220 3.47 -1.86 11.19
CA ARG A 220 2.70 -2.80 12.04
C ARG A 220 1.73 -2.07 12.96
N GLY A 221 2.17 -0.96 13.58
CA GLY A 221 1.30 -0.12 14.40
C GLY A 221 0.15 0.52 13.60
N ALA A 222 0.41 0.96 12.37
CA ALA A 222 -0.62 1.47 11.47
C ALA A 222 -1.61 0.37 11.06
N ASN A 223 -1.11 -0.84 10.75
CA ASN A 223 -1.95 -1.98 10.39
C ASN A 223 -2.88 -2.41 11.55
N LEU A 224 -2.42 -2.36 12.80
CA LEU A 224 -3.28 -2.59 13.97
C LEU A 224 -4.42 -1.58 14.05
N LEU A 225 -4.14 -0.30 13.80
CA LEU A 225 -5.16 0.76 13.81
C LEU A 225 -6.16 0.62 12.66
N MET A 226 -5.72 0.11 11.52
CA MET A 226 -6.55 -0.11 10.34
C MET A 226 -7.26 -1.48 10.32
N GLU A 227 -7.01 -2.34 11.32
CA GLU A 227 -7.50 -3.72 11.37
C GLU A 227 -6.99 -4.58 10.20
N LEU A 228 -5.74 -4.37 9.78
CA LEU A 228 -5.07 -5.11 8.69
C LEU A 228 -4.01 -6.11 9.19
N SER A 229 -3.90 -6.30 10.51
CA SER A 229 -2.94 -7.25 11.13
C SER A 229 -3.64 -8.54 11.53
N ASP A 230 -3.66 -9.51 10.64
CA ASP A 230 -4.19 -10.85 10.93
C ASP A 230 -3.10 -11.86 11.34
N SER A 231 -1.84 -11.58 11.00
CA SER A 231 -0.66 -12.40 11.30
C SER A 231 0.56 -11.50 11.51
N ASP A 232 1.38 -11.82 12.50
CA ASP A 232 2.68 -11.20 12.76
C ASP A 232 3.50 -12.10 13.70
N LEU A 233 4.80 -11.88 13.80
CA LEU A 233 5.66 -12.42 14.84
C LEU A 233 6.13 -11.27 15.74
N ILE A 234 5.65 -11.27 16.97
CA ILE A 234 5.96 -10.24 17.96
C ILE A 234 7.04 -10.76 18.88
N GLU A 235 8.19 -10.08 18.89
CA GLU A 235 9.25 -10.32 19.89
C GLU A 235 9.13 -9.29 21.01
N ALA A 236 9.16 -9.76 22.26
CA ALA A 236 8.99 -8.91 23.43
C ALA A 236 9.84 -9.39 24.61
N PRO A 237 10.18 -8.49 25.57
CA PRO A 237 10.87 -8.87 26.80
C PRO A 237 9.94 -9.69 27.71
N ASP A 238 10.49 -10.73 28.34
CA ASP A 238 9.76 -11.65 29.22
C ASP A 238 9.59 -11.12 30.67
N GLY A 239 10.11 -9.95 30.96
CA GLY A 239 10.09 -9.35 32.31
C GLY A 239 11.11 -9.94 33.29
N GLN A 240 11.91 -10.94 32.89
CA GLN A 240 12.95 -11.58 33.70
C GLN A 240 14.36 -11.44 33.11
N GLY A 241 14.51 -10.57 32.09
CA GLY A 241 15.79 -10.27 31.45
C GLY A 241 16.06 -11.08 30.18
N GLY A 242 15.11 -11.89 29.72
CA GLY A 242 15.14 -12.60 28.45
C GLY A 242 14.09 -12.08 27.46
N TRP A 243 13.99 -12.76 26.33
CA TRP A 243 13.06 -12.46 25.26
C TRP A 243 12.17 -13.66 24.96
N PHE A 244 11.03 -13.38 24.37
CA PHE A 244 10.16 -14.41 23.80
C PHE A 244 9.55 -13.94 22.48
N ALA A 245 9.09 -14.89 21.70
CA ALA A 245 8.35 -14.64 20.46
C ALA A 245 6.92 -15.19 20.57
N ALA A 246 5.97 -14.42 20.08
CA ALA A 246 4.57 -14.83 20.00
C ALA A 246 4.01 -14.54 18.62
N ALA A 247 3.35 -15.53 18.03
CA ALA A 247 2.64 -15.36 16.78
C ALA A 247 1.29 -14.67 17.04
N LEU A 248 1.07 -13.52 16.42
CA LEU A 248 -0.24 -12.88 16.34
C LEU A 248 -1.14 -13.75 15.47
N THR A 249 -2.35 -14.05 15.94
CA THR A 249 -3.34 -14.88 15.24
C THR A 249 -4.67 -14.15 15.03
N GLY A 250 -4.69 -12.88 15.32
CA GLY A 250 -5.80 -11.99 15.07
C GLY A 250 -5.75 -10.74 15.94
N SER A 251 -6.19 -9.64 15.39
CA SER A 251 -6.27 -8.34 16.05
C SER A 251 -7.64 -7.70 15.85
N LYS A 252 -7.99 -6.77 16.75
CA LYS A 252 -9.18 -5.95 16.62
C LYS A 252 -8.96 -4.60 17.28
N ALA A 253 -9.32 -3.52 16.60
CA ALA A 253 -9.33 -2.17 17.14
C ALA A 253 -10.77 -1.73 17.44
N VAL A 254 -11.03 -1.33 18.68
CA VAL A 254 -12.34 -0.83 19.13
C VAL A 254 -12.21 0.63 19.48
N PHE A 255 -12.87 1.48 18.71
CA PHE A 255 -12.85 2.92 18.88
C PHE A 255 -14.00 3.39 19.76
N GLN A 256 -13.68 4.13 20.82
CA GLN A 256 -14.62 4.63 21.80
C GLN A 256 -14.46 6.16 21.90
N PRO A 257 -15.19 6.93 21.06
CA PRO A 257 -15.14 8.37 21.10
C PRO A 257 -15.95 8.93 22.29
N GLU A 258 -15.36 9.84 23.03
CA GLU A 258 -16.02 10.59 24.10
C GLU A 258 -16.38 11.98 23.61
N TYR A 259 -17.62 12.39 23.84
CA TYR A 259 -18.14 13.70 23.43
C TYR A 259 -18.54 14.54 24.63
N GLU A 260 -18.22 15.82 24.61
CA GLU A 260 -18.63 16.83 25.59
C GLU A 260 -19.10 18.07 24.86
N GLY A 261 -20.27 18.60 25.23
CA GLY A 261 -20.83 19.80 24.60
C GLY A 261 -21.15 19.66 23.10
N GLY A 262 -21.25 18.42 22.58
CA GLY A 262 -21.49 18.13 21.15
C GLY A 262 -20.21 17.98 20.33
N GLU A 263 -19.05 18.22 20.91
CA GLU A 263 -17.73 18.06 20.25
C GLU A 263 -17.00 16.81 20.76
N LEU A 264 -16.13 16.24 19.93
CA LEU A 264 -15.26 15.14 20.33
C LEU A 264 -14.20 15.65 21.32
N LYS A 265 -14.23 15.09 22.53
CA LYS A 265 -13.30 15.45 23.62
C LYS A 265 -12.06 14.60 23.64
N SER A 266 -12.23 13.30 23.47
CA SER A 266 -11.13 12.31 23.48
C SER A 266 -11.51 11.07 22.69
N LEU A 267 -10.51 10.32 22.27
CA LEU A 267 -10.64 9.05 21.61
C LEU A 267 -9.92 7.97 22.43
N HIS A 268 -10.66 6.99 22.93
CA HIS A 268 -10.07 5.80 23.52
C HIS A 268 -10.08 4.65 22.49
N ILE A 269 -8.89 4.08 22.23
CA ILE A 269 -8.69 2.96 21.30
C ILE A 269 -8.32 1.74 22.15
N ARG A 270 -9.15 0.70 22.10
CA ARG A 270 -8.86 -0.58 22.74
C ARG A 270 -8.43 -1.57 21.68
N LEU A 271 -7.22 -2.10 21.82
CA LEU A 271 -6.64 -3.12 20.95
C LEU A 271 -6.79 -4.49 21.64
N GLU A 272 -7.43 -5.43 20.95
CA GLU A 272 -7.60 -6.82 21.38
C GLU A 272 -6.71 -7.68 20.48
N LEU A 273 -5.70 -8.32 21.08
CA LEU A 273 -4.73 -9.15 20.37
C LEU A 273 -4.88 -10.61 20.81
N ARG A 274 -4.88 -11.52 19.87
CA ARG A 274 -4.80 -12.95 20.13
C ARG A 274 -3.45 -13.45 19.69
N CYS A 275 -2.64 -13.89 20.65
CA CYS A 275 -1.30 -14.35 20.41
C CYS A 275 -1.13 -15.81 20.86
N ARG A 276 -0.28 -16.53 20.16
CA ARG A 276 0.19 -17.86 20.53
C ARG A 276 1.67 -17.80 20.78
N LEU A 277 2.11 -18.20 21.99
CA LEU A 277 3.52 -18.28 22.32
C LEU A 277 4.22 -19.24 21.33
N SER A 278 5.28 -18.76 20.68
CA SER A 278 6.07 -19.49 19.70
C SER A 278 7.41 -19.96 20.26
N GLU A 279 8.09 -19.07 21.02
CA GLU A 279 9.42 -19.35 21.53
C GLU A 279 9.64 -18.63 22.88
N LEU A 280 10.42 -19.27 23.76
CA LEU A 280 10.96 -18.71 24.98
C LEU A 280 12.48 -18.82 24.94
N GLN A 281 13.20 -17.72 25.10
CA GLN A 281 14.67 -17.73 25.16
C GLN A 281 15.19 -18.42 26.42
N GLN A 282 14.41 -18.42 27.50
CA GLN A 282 14.71 -19.08 28.76
C GLN A 282 13.51 -19.84 29.31
N PRO A 283 13.70 -20.91 30.08
CA PRO A 283 12.59 -21.67 30.67
C PRO A 283 11.78 -20.82 31.64
N LEU A 284 10.45 -20.72 31.45
CA LEU A 284 9.50 -20.06 32.32
C LEU A 284 8.39 -21.02 32.74
N ASP A 285 7.90 -20.94 33.98
CA ASP A 285 6.75 -21.74 34.41
C ASP A 285 5.43 -21.08 34.00
N LEU A 286 4.91 -21.47 32.84
CA LEU A 286 3.66 -20.94 32.29
C LEU A 286 2.40 -21.29 33.11
N ARG A 287 2.51 -22.11 34.16
CA ARG A 287 1.40 -22.37 35.09
C ARG A 287 1.23 -21.23 36.09
N GLU A 288 2.25 -20.42 36.27
CA GLU A 288 2.19 -19.22 37.11
C GLU A 288 1.51 -18.08 36.37
N GLN A 289 0.38 -17.61 36.88
CA GLN A 289 -0.37 -16.50 36.29
C GLN A 289 0.45 -15.20 36.20
N SER A 290 1.35 -14.96 37.12
CA SER A 290 2.28 -13.83 37.12
C SER A 290 3.21 -13.84 35.90
N VAL A 291 3.69 -15.02 35.49
CA VAL A 291 4.55 -15.19 34.31
C VAL A 291 3.75 -14.90 33.04
N VAL A 292 2.57 -15.51 32.90
CA VAL A 292 1.69 -15.26 31.73
C VAL A 292 1.38 -13.77 31.62
N LYS A 293 1.04 -13.12 32.72
CA LYS A 293 0.75 -11.68 32.74
C LYS A 293 1.96 -10.83 32.33
N ALA A 294 3.18 -11.20 32.75
CA ALA A 294 4.40 -10.50 32.33
C ALA A 294 4.64 -10.62 30.83
N LEU A 295 4.37 -11.78 30.21
CA LEU A 295 4.43 -11.96 28.77
C LEU A 295 3.37 -11.10 28.04
N GLU A 296 2.12 -11.07 28.53
CA GLU A 296 1.07 -10.20 27.98
C GLU A 296 1.45 -8.71 28.08
N GLU A 297 2.01 -8.25 29.19
CA GLU A 297 2.50 -6.90 29.39
C GLU A 297 3.69 -6.59 28.46
N GLY A 298 4.57 -7.56 28.18
CA GLY A 298 5.65 -7.45 27.21
C GLY A 298 5.10 -7.15 25.79
N ILE A 299 4.19 -7.95 25.29
CA ILE A 299 3.52 -7.73 23.99
C ILE A 299 2.84 -6.36 23.97
N ALA A 300 2.03 -6.08 25.01
CA ALA A 300 1.30 -4.82 25.11
C ALA A 300 2.24 -3.59 25.08
N SER A 301 3.42 -3.68 25.67
CA SER A 301 4.38 -2.57 25.68
C SER A 301 4.98 -2.29 24.30
N VAL A 302 5.30 -3.34 23.54
CA VAL A 302 5.83 -3.21 22.16
C VAL A 302 4.77 -2.58 21.25
N GLU A 303 3.56 -3.14 21.28
CA GLU A 303 2.49 -2.65 20.41
C GLU A 303 1.97 -1.26 20.83
N ALA A 304 2.01 -0.94 22.14
CA ALA A 304 1.70 0.40 22.63
C ALA A 304 2.65 1.44 22.05
N TRP A 305 3.93 1.14 22.00
CA TRP A 305 4.92 2.05 21.41
C TRP A 305 4.63 2.25 19.92
N ARG A 306 4.45 1.18 19.14
CA ARG A 306 4.13 1.24 17.70
C ARG A 306 2.91 2.12 17.43
N VAL A 307 1.81 1.83 18.08
CA VAL A 307 0.54 2.57 17.90
C VAL A 307 0.66 4.02 18.35
N SER A 308 1.34 4.29 19.48
CA SER A 308 1.49 5.67 19.96
C SER A 308 2.32 6.53 19.01
N GLU A 309 3.39 5.99 18.46
CA GLU A 309 4.23 6.73 17.51
C GLU A 309 3.48 7.01 16.19
N VAL A 310 2.70 6.05 15.68
CA VAL A 310 1.84 6.26 14.49
C VAL A 310 0.80 7.35 14.75
N LEU A 311 0.10 7.30 15.88
CA LEU A 311 -0.88 8.33 16.25
C LEU A 311 -0.22 9.70 16.41
N ARG A 312 0.93 9.75 17.09
CA ARG A 312 1.71 10.99 17.28
C ARG A 312 2.12 11.59 15.94
N LEU A 313 2.66 10.79 15.02
CA LEU A 313 3.05 11.24 13.69
C LEU A 313 1.85 11.73 12.89
N SER A 314 0.75 10.98 12.90
CA SER A 314 -0.49 11.33 12.22
C SER A 314 -1.05 12.67 12.70
N GLN A 315 -1.07 12.89 14.02
CA GLN A 315 -1.51 14.15 14.62
C GLN A 315 -0.53 15.31 14.36
N LEU A 316 0.79 15.05 14.42
CA LEU A 316 1.81 16.06 14.12
C LEU A 316 1.72 16.57 12.68
N LEU A 317 1.46 15.67 11.75
CA LEU A 317 1.27 16.00 10.34
C LEU A 317 -0.12 16.59 10.05
N GLY A 318 -1.06 16.48 10.99
CA GLY A 318 -2.46 16.83 10.76
C GLY A 318 -3.12 15.96 9.68
N ALA A 319 -2.62 14.74 9.50
CA ALA A 319 -2.98 13.84 8.41
C ALA A 319 -3.50 12.51 8.96
N ASP A 320 -4.78 12.24 8.81
CA ASP A 320 -5.40 10.96 9.20
C ASP A 320 -5.15 9.87 8.15
N PHE A 321 -3.87 9.50 7.98
CA PHE A 321 -3.48 8.51 6.97
C PHE A 321 -3.96 7.09 7.28
N CYS A 322 -4.27 6.78 8.54
CA CYS A 322 -4.90 5.50 8.92
C CYS A 322 -6.42 5.47 8.72
N GLY A 323 -7.07 6.60 8.41
CA GLY A 323 -8.52 6.67 8.22
C GLY A 323 -9.33 6.48 9.49
N LEU A 324 -8.84 6.97 10.61
CA LEU A 324 -9.49 6.88 11.93
C LEU A 324 -10.87 7.56 11.93
N GLU A 325 -11.06 8.58 11.08
CA GLU A 325 -12.35 9.24 10.88
C GLU A 325 -13.48 8.24 10.62
N LYS A 326 -13.26 7.32 9.65
CA LYS A 326 -14.25 6.29 9.30
C LYS A 326 -14.60 5.41 10.49
N SER A 327 -13.61 5.03 11.31
CA SER A 327 -13.77 4.17 12.49
C SER A 327 -14.50 4.91 13.63
N VAL A 328 -14.17 6.17 13.88
CA VAL A 328 -14.83 7.02 14.88
C VAL A 328 -16.27 7.32 14.48
N ARG A 329 -16.52 7.65 13.22
CA ARG A 329 -17.87 7.85 12.68
C ARG A 329 -18.71 6.59 12.80
N ARG A 330 -18.16 5.42 12.44
CA ARG A 330 -18.84 4.12 12.57
C ARG A 330 -19.20 3.79 14.02
N ALA A 331 -18.33 4.14 14.97
CA ALA A 331 -18.58 3.91 16.39
C ALA A 331 -19.72 4.78 16.96
N SER A 332 -19.93 5.98 16.41
CA SER A 332 -20.93 6.92 16.93
C SER A 332 -21.51 7.87 15.85
N PRO A 333 -22.23 7.33 14.84
CA PRO A 333 -22.60 8.09 13.63
C PRO A 333 -23.36 9.38 13.94
N LEU A 334 -24.42 9.29 14.75
CA LEU A 334 -25.30 10.42 15.06
C LEU A 334 -24.60 11.55 15.83
N ARG A 335 -23.62 11.21 16.67
CA ARG A 335 -22.84 12.23 17.40
C ARG A 335 -21.79 12.84 16.52
N PHE A 336 -21.11 12.01 15.73
CA PHE A 336 -20.09 12.44 14.79
C PHE A 336 -20.66 13.44 13.77
N ASP A 337 -21.80 13.13 13.14
CA ASP A 337 -22.45 13.98 12.14
C ASP A 337 -23.05 15.29 12.70
N ARG A 338 -23.15 15.41 14.03
CA ARG A 338 -23.62 16.62 14.72
C ARG A 338 -22.50 17.49 15.27
N MET A 339 -21.23 17.07 15.13
CA MET A 339 -20.10 17.91 15.52
C MET A 339 -20.08 19.21 14.72
N GLY A 340 -19.83 20.32 15.39
CA GLY A 340 -19.70 21.62 14.74
C GLY A 340 -18.33 21.82 14.08
N THR A 341 -17.31 21.16 14.61
CA THR A 341 -15.93 21.27 14.12
C THR A 341 -15.58 20.07 13.22
N PRO A 342 -15.05 20.31 12.01
CA PRO A 342 -14.63 19.26 11.10
C PRO A 342 -13.52 18.38 11.69
N TRP A 343 -13.52 17.07 11.33
CA TRP A 343 -12.52 16.10 11.80
C TRP A 343 -11.08 16.57 11.57
N ARG A 344 -10.77 17.11 10.40
CA ARG A 344 -9.42 17.61 10.06
C ARG A 344 -8.89 18.67 11.01
N GLU A 345 -9.77 19.45 11.63
CA GLU A 345 -9.40 20.48 12.62
C GLU A 345 -9.29 19.92 14.04
N LEU A 346 -10.12 18.93 14.36
CA LEU A 346 -10.16 18.27 15.67
C LEU A 346 -9.03 17.26 15.83
N PHE A 347 -8.81 16.42 14.84
CA PHE A 347 -7.90 15.26 14.92
C PHE A 347 -6.49 15.62 15.40
N PRO A 348 -5.81 16.66 14.89
CA PRO A 348 -4.46 17.02 15.35
C PRO A 348 -4.36 17.36 16.84
N ARG A 349 -5.49 17.71 17.47
CA ARG A 349 -5.56 18.14 18.87
C ARG A 349 -6.33 17.17 19.76
N CYS A 350 -6.91 16.13 19.18
CA CYS A 350 -7.74 15.17 19.90
C CYS A 350 -6.88 14.31 20.83
N PRO A 351 -7.04 14.37 22.15
CA PRO A 351 -6.38 13.47 23.05
C PRO A 351 -6.76 12.03 22.75
N SER A 352 -5.80 11.20 22.38
CA SER A 352 -6.02 9.77 22.14
C SER A 352 -5.38 8.96 23.29
N ARG A 353 -6.11 7.95 23.77
CA ARG A 353 -5.66 6.97 24.76
C ARG A 353 -5.88 5.60 24.21
N TRP A 354 -5.04 4.67 24.52
CA TRP A 354 -5.16 3.27 24.11
C TRP A 354 -5.04 2.34 25.29
N SER A 355 -5.60 1.15 25.16
CA SER A 355 -5.45 0.04 26.10
C SER A 355 -5.40 -1.27 25.33
N PHE A 356 -4.71 -2.26 25.89
CA PHE A 356 -4.61 -3.61 25.33
C PHE A 356 -5.42 -4.61 26.15
N ARG A 357 -5.92 -5.64 25.49
CA ARG A 357 -6.58 -6.79 26.05
C ARG A 357 -6.13 -8.06 25.34
#